data_e9b4df285b41f7945de8bc0cdcb81304
#
_entry.id   e9b4df285b41f7945de8bc0cdcb81304
#
_cell.length_a   1.000
_cell.length_b   1.000
_cell.length_c   1.000
_cell.angle_alpha   90.00
_cell.angle_beta   90.00
_cell.angle_gamma   90.00
#
_symmetry.space_group_name_H-M   'P 1'
#
loop_
_entity.id
_entity.type
_entity.pdbx_description
1 polymer ?
#
loop_
_entity_poly.entity_id
_entity_poly.type
_entity_poly.pdbx_seq_one_letter_code
_entity_poly.pdbx_strand_id
1 'polypeptide(L)'
;VDPLRDAVATFADTARREASVVLERSWQPDAGRFADRPGAAPTLRAQCDAVEIADLLLAETPPQRDAASWRELIDTWPLDDGTDPSYRVLCAGYALDLLGASFSERPALLASADLVTALDALPWATDAWAAGHEVDAYGTALLWCRRAGAAAPAGYAETLFGWLVTHTDPVSGVWGEPAPDTGMLLPVNGFYRATRGTFAQFGVPVPHPERVIDTVLAHAGDERFFAPDRRNACNVLDVAHPLWLTRSTGHRTTEVVALGRDLLADALTRWVPLAGISFGPDDEPGLQGTEMWLAIVWYLADLAGLADALDY
;
A
#
# COMPACT_ATOMS: atom_id res chain seq x y z
N VAL A 1 -25.55 -7.80 18.71
CA VAL A 1 -24.33 -6.98 18.58
C VAL A 1 -23.26 -7.87 17.99
N ASP A 2 -22.55 -7.39 16.95
CA ASP A 2 -21.45 -8.12 16.32
C ASP A 2 -20.18 -7.89 17.14
N PRO A 3 -19.60 -8.91 17.80
CA PRO A 3 -18.41 -8.74 18.64
C PRO A 3 -17.21 -8.18 17.87
N LEU A 4 -17.12 -8.47 16.55
CA LEU A 4 -16.05 -7.95 15.71
C LEU A 4 -16.18 -6.45 15.50
N ARG A 5 -17.42 -5.92 15.40
CA ARG A 5 -17.66 -4.48 15.32
C ARG A 5 -17.15 -3.73 16.57
N ASP A 6 -17.44 -4.29 17.75
CA ASP A 6 -16.97 -3.68 19.01
C ASP A 6 -15.43 -3.73 19.10
N ALA A 7 -14.81 -4.80 18.60
CA ALA A 7 -13.36 -4.92 18.53
C ALA A 7 -12.74 -3.90 17.57
N VAL A 8 -13.36 -3.67 16.40
CA VAL A 8 -12.93 -2.64 15.43
C VAL A 8 -12.98 -1.24 16.05
N ALA A 9 -14.08 -0.88 16.70
CA ALA A 9 -14.20 0.41 17.39
C ALA A 9 -13.15 0.59 18.50
N THR A 10 -12.95 -0.46 19.32
CA THR A 10 -11.94 -0.45 20.38
C THR A 10 -10.52 -0.28 19.84
N PHE A 11 -10.21 -0.95 18.72
CA PHE A 11 -8.93 -0.80 18.03
C PHE A 11 -8.72 0.64 17.56
N ALA A 12 -9.70 1.22 16.86
CA ALA A 12 -9.64 2.58 16.35
C ALA A 12 -9.43 3.61 17.49
N ASP A 13 -10.17 3.49 18.58
CA ASP A 13 -10.01 4.34 19.75
C ASP A 13 -8.62 4.20 20.39
N THR A 14 -8.08 2.98 20.44
CA THR A 14 -6.73 2.72 20.98
C THR A 14 -5.66 3.31 20.08
N ALA A 15 -5.73 3.06 18.77
CA ALA A 15 -4.79 3.60 17.78
C ALA A 15 -4.74 5.13 17.84
N ARG A 16 -5.90 5.80 17.85
CA ARG A 16 -5.99 7.26 17.96
C ARG A 16 -5.38 7.80 19.26
N ARG A 17 -5.75 7.21 20.39
CA ARG A 17 -5.26 7.63 21.71
C ARG A 17 -3.76 7.50 21.84
N GLU A 18 -3.15 6.52 21.20
CA GLU A 18 -1.73 6.20 21.31
C GLU A 18 -0.87 6.73 20.15
N ALA A 19 -1.47 7.25 19.07
CA ALA A 19 -0.79 7.71 17.86
C ALA A 19 0.36 8.70 18.15
N SER A 20 0.15 9.70 18.97
CA SER A 20 1.19 10.68 19.31
C SER A 20 2.40 10.03 19.99
N VAL A 21 2.18 9.03 20.85
CA VAL A 21 3.27 8.30 21.52
C VAL A 21 4.03 7.42 20.52
N VAL A 22 3.33 6.74 19.61
CA VAL A 22 3.95 5.94 18.53
C VAL A 22 4.86 6.83 17.67
N LEU A 23 4.38 8.02 17.28
CA LEU A 23 5.17 8.98 16.51
C LEU A 23 6.37 9.49 17.31
N GLU A 24 6.17 9.90 18.57
CA GLU A 24 7.25 10.40 19.42
C GLU A 24 8.35 9.36 19.63
N ARG A 25 8.00 8.09 19.80
CA ARG A 25 8.93 6.97 19.95
C ARG A 25 9.89 6.82 18.75
N SER A 26 9.42 7.14 17.56
CA SER A 26 10.16 7.02 16.29
C SER A 26 10.90 8.31 15.90
N TRP A 27 10.67 9.41 16.61
CA TRP A 27 11.33 10.69 16.37
C TRP A 27 12.76 10.72 16.91
N GLN A 28 13.70 11.18 16.12
CA GLN A 28 15.10 11.38 16.49
C GLN A 28 15.41 12.89 16.57
N PRO A 29 15.40 13.51 17.75
CA PRO A 29 15.57 14.96 17.90
C PRO A 29 16.89 15.49 17.34
N ASP A 30 17.99 14.76 17.53
CA ASP A 30 19.33 15.15 17.06
C ASP A 30 19.42 15.16 15.52
N ALA A 31 18.73 14.23 14.85
CA ALA A 31 18.63 14.18 13.38
C ALA A 31 17.52 15.09 12.84
N GLY A 32 16.54 15.47 13.67
CA GLY A 32 15.34 16.17 13.27
C GLY A 32 14.50 15.37 12.25
N ARG A 33 14.45 14.03 12.38
CA ARG A 33 13.84 13.10 11.42
C ARG A 33 13.22 11.90 12.12
N PHE A 34 12.25 11.28 11.47
CA PHE A 34 11.73 9.98 11.88
C PHE A 34 12.62 8.84 11.40
N ALA A 35 12.76 7.82 12.25
CA ALA A 35 13.18 6.48 11.87
C ALA A 35 11.98 5.54 11.96
N ASP A 36 12.03 4.39 11.32
CA ASP A 36 10.94 3.40 11.41
C ASP A 36 10.67 3.02 12.88
N ARG A 37 11.72 2.83 13.67
CA ARG A 37 11.67 2.50 15.10
C ARG A 37 12.92 2.99 15.83
N PRO A 38 12.94 3.00 17.17
CA PRO A 38 14.11 3.37 17.94
C PRO A 38 15.36 2.60 17.52
N GLY A 39 16.47 3.30 17.31
CA GLY A 39 17.75 2.72 16.91
C GLY A 39 17.91 2.44 15.41
N ALA A 40 16.86 2.57 14.61
CA ALA A 40 16.97 2.50 13.15
C ALA A 40 17.50 3.82 12.57
N ALA A 41 18.05 3.77 11.36
CA ALA A 41 18.41 4.98 10.62
C ALA A 41 17.15 5.70 10.09
N PRO A 42 17.15 7.04 10.02
CA PRO A 42 16.08 7.79 9.35
C PRO A 42 16.02 7.45 7.86
N THR A 43 14.80 7.30 7.34
CA THR A 43 14.54 7.04 5.92
C THR A 43 13.46 7.98 5.39
N LEU A 44 13.41 8.18 4.07
CA LEU A 44 12.30 8.90 3.44
C LEU A 44 10.97 8.24 3.78
N ARG A 45 10.90 6.90 3.73
CA ARG A 45 9.71 6.14 4.08
C ARG A 45 9.18 6.48 5.46
N ALA A 46 10.05 6.50 6.47
CA ALA A 46 9.63 6.80 7.84
C ALA A 46 9.06 8.22 8.00
N GLN A 47 9.54 9.22 7.20
CA GLN A 47 8.93 10.55 7.19
C GLN A 47 7.50 10.48 6.61
N CYS A 48 7.33 9.77 5.50
CA CYS A 48 6.04 9.64 4.82
C CYS A 48 5.05 8.86 5.69
N ASP A 49 5.45 7.71 6.22
CA ASP A 49 4.62 6.88 7.11
C ASP A 49 4.16 7.68 8.36
N ALA A 50 5.04 8.54 8.92
CA ALA A 50 4.67 9.41 10.04
C ALA A 50 3.61 10.45 9.67
N VAL A 51 3.70 11.05 8.47
CA VAL A 51 2.70 11.98 7.95
C VAL A 51 1.37 11.27 7.74
N GLU A 52 1.38 10.09 7.12
CA GLU A 52 0.18 9.30 6.83
C GLU A 52 -0.52 8.84 8.13
N ILE A 53 0.24 8.36 9.11
CA ILE A 53 -0.29 7.97 10.44
C ILE A 53 -0.90 9.18 11.17
N ALA A 54 -0.22 10.34 11.16
CA ALA A 54 -0.70 11.53 11.83
C ALA A 54 -1.98 12.08 11.18
N ASP A 55 -2.02 12.15 9.85
CA ASP A 55 -3.21 12.57 9.10
C ASP A 55 -4.39 11.64 9.39
N LEU A 56 -4.19 10.32 9.28
CA LEU A 56 -5.23 9.33 9.47
C LEU A 56 -5.81 9.31 10.89
N LEU A 57 -4.96 9.32 11.92
CA LEU A 57 -5.38 9.11 13.30
C LEU A 57 -5.60 10.39 14.10
N LEU A 58 -4.91 11.47 13.74
CA LEU A 58 -4.94 12.76 14.48
C LEU A 58 -5.57 13.89 13.66
N ALA A 59 -5.81 13.70 12.35
CA ALA A 59 -6.27 14.72 11.40
C ALA A 59 -5.37 15.97 11.39
N GLU A 60 -4.07 15.78 11.60
CA GLU A 60 -3.08 16.86 11.65
C GLU A 60 -1.71 16.38 11.14
N THR A 61 -0.79 17.31 10.90
CA THR A 61 0.60 16.96 10.56
C THR A 61 1.39 16.58 11.82
N PRO A 62 2.46 15.76 11.72
CA PRO A 62 3.31 15.44 12.86
C PRO A 62 3.85 16.74 13.51
N PRO A 63 3.69 16.95 14.83
CA PRO A 63 3.94 18.24 15.49
C PRO A 63 5.42 18.62 15.59
N GLN A 64 6.34 17.74 15.23
CA GLN A 64 7.79 17.97 15.31
C GLN A 64 8.30 19.04 14.32
N ARG A 65 7.51 19.33 13.28
CA ARG A 65 7.78 20.39 12.29
C ARG A 65 6.47 21.03 11.84
N ASP A 66 6.55 22.25 11.33
CA ASP A 66 5.42 22.83 10.61
C ASP A 66 5.23 22.17 9.22
N ALA A 67 4.04 22.35 8.63
CA ALA A 67 3.70 21.74 7.34
C ALA A 67 4.63 22.17 6.19
N ALA A 68 5.15 23.40 6.19
CA ALA A 68 6.07 23.88 5.16
C ALA A 68 7.43 23.16 5.26
N SER A 69 7.94 23.02 6.48
CA SER A 69 9.17 22.27 6.74
C SER A 69 9.05 20.77 6.43
N TRP A 70 7.87 20.17 6.63
CA TRP A 70 7.63 18.77 6.20
C TRP A 70 7.65 18.65 4.68
N ARG A 71 6.98 19.55 3.95
CA ARG A 71 6.97 19.58 2.48
C ARG A 71 8.38 19.68 1.92
N GLU A 72 9.18 20.63 2.41
CA GLU A 72 10.55 20.84 1.99
C GLU A 72 11.40 19.58 2.24
N LEU A 73 11.34 19.00 3.45
CA LEU A 73 12.10 17.82 3.81
C LEU A 73 11.80 16.63 2.89
N ILE A 74 10.52 16.36 2.60
CA ILE A 74 10.08 15.22 1.80
C ILE A 74 10.42 15.45 0.32
N ASP A 75 10.16 16.64 -0.21
CA ASP A 75 10.41 16.94 -1.63
C ASP A 75 11.91 16.98 -1.97
N THR A 76 12.75 17.45 -1.03
CA THR A 76 14.21 17.58 -1.22
C THR A 76 15.02 16.44 -0.60
N TRP A 77 14.40 15.32 -0.21
CA TRP A 77 15.12 14.19 0.39
C TRP A 77 16.25 13.70 -0.53
N PRO A 78 17.48 13.54 -0.02
CA PRO A 78 18.62 13.13 -0.83
C PRO A 78 18.39 11.75 -1.48
N LEU A 79 18.71 11.63 -2.77
CA LEU A 79 18.64 10.35 -3.50
C LEU A 79 19.91 9.51 -3.38
N ASP A 80 20.94 10.03 -2.70
CA ASP A 80 22.23 9.37 -2.45
C ASP A 80 22.18 8.37 -1.29
N ASP A 81 21.04 8.23 -0.61
CA ASP A 81 20.78 7.26 0.45
C ASP A 81 20.47 5.83 -0.09
N GLY A 82 20.52 5.64 -1.41
CA GLY A 82 20.18 4.38 -2.07
C GLY A 82 18.67 4.15 -2.26
N THR A 83 17.84 5.15 -1.99
CA THR A 83 16.39 5.06 -2.26
C THR A 83 16.15 4.95 -3.77
N ASP A 84 15.45 3.91 -4.19
CA ASP A 84 14.99 3.73 -5.56
C ASP A 84 14.10 4.91 -5.97
N PRO A 85 14.36 5.58 -7.14
CA PRO A 85 13.51 6.65 -7.65
C PRO A 85 12.02 6.28 -7.77
N SER A 86 11.71 5.03 -8.11
CA SER A 86 10.34 4.50 -8.14
C SER A 86 9.70 4.58 -6.75
N TYR A 87 10.45 4.15 -5.73
CA TYR A 87 10.00 4.17 -4.36
C TYR A 87 9.73 5.58 -3.82
N ARG A 88 10.53 6.57 -4.24
CA ARG A 88 10.27 7.98 -3.91
C ARG A 88 8.90 8.44 -4.42
N VAL A 89 8.55 8.11 -5.66
CA VAL A 89 7.24 8.48 -6.22
C VAL A 89 6.09 7.85 -5.42
N LEU A 90 6.28 6.61 -4.98
CA LEU A 90 5.27 5.84 -4.24
C LEU A 90 5.05 6.35 -2.81
N CYS A 91 6.09 6.77 -2.10
CA CYS A 91 5.98 7.22 -0.72
C CYS A 91 5.79 8.74 -0.63
N ALA A 92 6.72 9.52 -1.20
CA ALA A 92 6.71 10.97 -1.04
C ALA A 92 5.47 11.64 -1.66
N GLY A 93 4.95 11.09 -2.76
CA GLY A 93 3.79 11.66 -3.43
C GLY A 93 2.54 11.68 -2.55
N TYR A 94 2.25 10.59 -1.84
CA TYR A 94 1.09 10.53 -0.93
C TYR A 94 1.26 11.47 0.26
N ALA A 95 2.43 11.47 0.90
CA ALA A 95 2.70 12.37 2.02
C ALA A 95 2.63 13.85 1.60
N LEU A 96 3.15 14.21 0.42
CA LEU A 96 3.02 15.57 -0.11
C LEU A 96 1.56 15.95 -0.39
N ASP A 97 0.75 15.04 -0.95
CA ASP A 97 -0.68 15.27 -1.19
C ASP A 97 -1.44 15.56 0.12
N LEU A 98 -1.21 14.78 1.16
CA LEU A 98 -1.77 15.01 2.51
C LEU A 98 -1.32 16.34 3.11
N LEU A 99 -0.10 16.76 2.83
CA LEU A 99 0.42 18.09 3.22
C LEU A 99 -0.10 19.23 2.34
N GLY A 100 -0.98 18.96 1.36
CA GLY A 100 -1.51 19.95 0.41
C GLY A 100 -0.46 20.46 -0.59
N ALA A 101 0.47 19.61 -0.99
CA ALA A 101 1.55 19.93 -1.92
C ALA A 101 1.66 18.87 -3.04
N SER A 102 2.60 19.08 -3.94
CA SER A 102 2.99 18.13 -4.99
C SER A 102 4.50 18.22 -5.18
N PHE A 103 5.08 17.29 -5.94
CA PHE A 103 6.47 17.39 -6.33
C PHE A 103 6.78 18.75 -6.99
N SER A 104 7.91 19.34 -6.63
CA SER A 104 8.41 20.59 -7.26
C SER A 104 8.85 20.35 -8.71
N GLU A 105 9.28 19.13 -9.03
CA GLU A 105 9.68 18.70 -10.36
C GLU A 105 8.84 17.53 -10.84
N ARG A 106 8.64 17.44 -12.16
CA ARG A 106 7.96 16.32 -12.77
C ARG A 106 8.74 15.01 -12.52
N PRO A 107 8.09 13.91 -12.07
CA PRO A 107 8.77 12.63 -11.89
C PRO A 107 9.47 12.16 -13.17
N ALA A 108 10.77 11.82 -13.08
CA ALA A 108 11.60 11.39 -14.20
C ALA A 108 11.07 10.11 -14.90
N LEU A 109 10.33 9.27 -14.17
CA LEU A 109 9.68 8.06 -14.69
C LEU A 109 8.74 8.31 -15.87
N LEU A 110 8.20 9.52 -16.01
CA LEU A 110 7.36 9.90 -17.16
C LEU A 110 8.17 10.32 -18.38
N ALA A 111 9.50 10.31 -18.32
CA ALA A 111 10.36 10.67 -19.43
C ALA A 111 10.65 9.51 -20.40
N SER A 112 10.18 8.28 -20.10
CA SER A 112 10.41 7.10 -20.95
C SER A 112 9.88 7.32 -22.38
N ALA A 113 10.77 7.26 -23.35
CA ALA A 113 10.43 7.47 -24.75
C ALA A 113 9.64 6.30 -25.38
N ASP A 114 9.74 5.10 -24.79
CA ASP A 114 9.06 3.87 -25.24
C ASP A 114 8.55 3.07 -24.04
N LEU A 115 7.33 3.39 -23.62
CA LEU A 115 6.70 2.72 -22.50
C LEU A 115 6.36 1.25 -22.79
N VAL A 116 6.05 0.90 -24.05
CA VAL A 116 5.75 -0.50 -24.42
C VAL A 116 6.99 -1.36 -24.23
N THR A 117 8.13 -0.94 -24.77
CA THR A 117 9.39 -1.66 -24.57
C THR A 117 9.78 -1.76 -23.11
N ALA A 118 9.53 -0.72 -22.30
CA ALA A 118 9.79 -0.75 -20.86
C ALA A 118 8.90 -1.79 -20.16
N LEU A 119 7.60 -1.84 -20.46
CA LEU A 119 6.66 -2.79 -19.87
C LEU A 119 6.94 -4.24 -20.28
N ASP A 120 7.32 -4.47 -21.55
CA ASP A 120 7.69 -5.79 -22.08
C ASP A 120 8.99 -6.33 -21.45
N ALA A 121 9.90 -5.43 -21.05
CA ALA A 121 11.17 -5.79 -20.42
C ALA A 121 11.05 -6.12 -18.92
N LEU A 122 9.91 -5.86 -18.28
CA LEU A 122 9.70 -6.16 -16.87
C LEU A 122 9.72 -7.68 -16.62
N PRO A 123 10.21 -8.13 -15.45
CA PRO A 123 10.42 -9.54 -15.16
C PRO A 123 9.13 -10.28 -14.77
N TRP A 124 8.03 -10.13 -15.52
CA TRP A 124 6.71 -10.69 -15.19
C TRP A 124 6.72 -12.20 -14.93
N ALA A 125 7.50 -12.97 -15.71
CA ALA A 125 7.54 -14.42 -15.56
C ALA A 125 8.37 -14.91 -14.37
N THR A 126 9.31 -14.12 -13.86
CA THR A 126 10.27 -14.55 -12.82
C THR A 126 10.13 -13.78 -11.51
N ASP A 127 9.71 -12.53 -11.57
CA ASP A 127 9.49 -11.64 -10.43
C ASP A 127 8.36 -10.64 -10.71
N ALA A 128 7.14 -11.16 -10.72
CA ALA A 128 5.95 -10.34 -10.95
C ALA A 128 5.77 -9.25 -9.89
N TRP A 129 6.30 -9.45 -8.67
CA TRP A 129 6.29 -8.41 -7.63
C TRP A 129 7.13 -7.20 -8.05
N ALA A 130 8.36 -7.41 -8.52
CA ALA A 130 9.22 -6.32 -9.01
C ALA A 130 8.60 -5.63 -10.24
N ALA A 131 8.04 -6.42 -11.19
CA ALA A 131 7.32 -5.86 -12.33
C ALA A 131 6.13 -4.99 -11.90
N GLY A 132 5.32 -5.47 -10.97
CA GLY A 132 4.20 -4.72 -10.41
C GLY A 132 4.62 -3.44 -9.70
N HIS A 133 5.77 -3.44 -9.02
CA HIS A 133 6.35 -2.26 -8.37
C HIS A 133 6.68 -1.14 -9.39
N GLU A 134 7.29 -1.48 -10.51
CA GLU A 134 7.57 -0.51 -11.57
C GLU A 134 6.28 0.06 -12.17
N VAL A 135 5.27 -0.78 -12.43
CA VAL A 135 3.97 -0.34 -12.94
C VAL A 135 3.25 0.56 -11.94
N ASP A 136 3.31 0.24 -10.66
CA ASP A 136 2.81 1.09 -9.57
C ASP A 136 3.42 2.50 -9.65
N ALA A 137 4.75 2.57 -9.81
CA ALA A 137 5.46 3.84 -9.92
C ALA A 137 5.08 4.61 -11.20
N TYR A 138 4.93 3.94 -12.35
CA TYR A 138 4.47 4.59 -13.59
C TYR A 138 3.08 5.19 -13.45
N GLY A 139 2.13 4.43 -12.92
CA GLY A 139 0.75 4.90 -12.72
C GLY A 139 0.67 6.01 -11.67
N THR A 140 1.38 5.87 -10.57
CA THR A 140 1.41 6.87 -9.49
C THR A 140 2.09 8.17 -9.96
N ALA A 141 3.18 8.10 -10.72
CA ALA A 141 3.80 9.29 -11.32
C ALA A 141 2.82 10.02 -12.26
N LEU A 142 2.05 9.29 -13.05
CA LEU A 142 0.99 9.86 -13.89
C LEU A 142 -0.09 10.56 -13.06
N LEU A 143 -0.50 9.95 -11.93
CA LEU A 143 -1.48 10.54 -11.01
C LEU A 143 -0.99 11.88 -10.47
N TRP A 144 0.24 11.93 -9.95
CA TRP A 144 0.81 13.16 -9.40
C TRP A 144 0.96 14.25 -10.46
N CYS A 145 1.34 13.88 -11.68
CA CYS A 145 1.38 14.81 -12.80
C CYS A 145 0.01 15.43 -13.08
N ARG A 146 -1.06 14.62 -13.09
CA ARG A 146 -2.44 15.10 -13.27
C ARG A 146 -2.91 16.01 -12.13
N ARG A 147 -2.65 15.63 -10.88
CA ARG A 147 -3.02 16.44 -9.70
C ARG A 147 -2.30 17.78 -9.67
N ALA A 148 -1.03 17.81 -10.08
CA ALA A 148 -0.26 19.04 -10.21
C ALA A 148 -0.67 19.91 -11.43
N GLY A 149 -1.63 19.47 -12.26
CA GLY A 149 -2.01 20.17 -13.49
C GLY A 149 -0.92 20.17 -14.56
N ALA A 150 0.08 19.28 -14.44
CA ALA A 150 1.16 19.13 -15.39
C ALA A 150 0.77 18.18 -16.53
N ALA A 151 1.27 18.44 -17.75
CA ALA A 151 1.02 17.58 -18.89
C ALA A 151 1.86 16.30 -18.81
N ALA A 152 1.19 15.14 -18.80
CA ALA A 152 1.84 13.87 -19.06
C ALA A 152 2.19 13.74 -20.56
N PRO A 153 3.14 12.86 -20.94
CA PRO A 153 3.38 12.56 -22.36
C PRO A 153 2.10 12.11 -23.06
N ALA A 154 1.91 12.56 -24.31
CA ALA A 154 0.74 12.19 -25.10
C ALA A 154 0.68 10.66 -25.27
N GLY A 155 -0.49 10.06 -25.06
CA GLY A 155 -0.71 8.62 -25.17
C GLY A 155 -0.14 7.77 -24.03
N TYR A 156 0.49 8.38 -23.02
CA TYR A 156 1.10 7.60 -21.91
C TYR A 156 0.07 6.78 -21.12
N ALA A 157 -1.04 7.39 -20.74
CA ALA A 157 -2.09 6.69 -20.02
C ALA A 157 -2.73 5.58 -20.86
N GLU A 158 -3.06 5.88 -22.11
CA GLU A 158 -3.65 4.92 -23.06
C GLU A 158 -2.71 3.73 -23.29
N THR A 159 -1.42 3.98 -23.41
CA THR A 159 -0.41 2.92 -23.56
C THR A 159 -0.32 2.07 -22.30
N LEU A 160 -0.19 2.69 -21.12
CA LEU A 160 -0.07 1.97 -19.84
C LEU A 160 -1.29 1.06 -19.59
N PHE A 161 -2.50 1.63 -19.64
CA PHE A 161 -3.71 0.86 -19.39
C PHE A 161 -4.02 -0.13 -20.51
N GLY A 162 -3.77 0.23 -21.77
CA GLY A 162 -3.94 -0.66 -22.92
C GLY A 162 -3.04 -1.88 -22.82
N TRP A 163 -1.77 -1.70 -22.48
CA TRP A 163 -0.82 -2.80 -22.27
C TRP A 163 -1.30 -3.70 -21.12
N LEU A 164 -1.59 -3.14 -19.96
CA LEU A 164 -2.04 -3.88 -18.79
C LEU A 164 -3.30 -4.73 -19.08
N VAL A 165 -4.29 -4.16 -19.74
CA VAL A 165 -5.54 -4.88 -20.08
C VAL A 165 -5.29 -6.02 -21.06
N THR A 166 -4.42 -5.83 -22.07
CA THR A 166 -4.20 -6.81 -23.11
C THR A 166 -3.21 -7.92 -22.73
N HIS A 167 -2.42 -7.72 -21.65
CA HIS A 167 -1.42 -8.69 -21.17
C HIS A 167 -1.84 -9.39 -19.84
N THR A 168 -3.04 -9.12 -19.34
CA THR A 168 -3.58 -9.89 -18.19
C THR A 168 -3.88 -11.31 -18.63
N ASP A 169 -3.44 -12.30 -17.82
CA ASP A 169 -3.81 -13.69 -18.08
C ASP A 169 -5.33 -13.90 -17.85
N PRO A 170 -6.10 -14.32 -18.88
CA PRO A 170 -7.54 -14.50 -18.74
C PRO A 170 -7.95 -15.67 -17.85
N VAL A 171 -7.02 -16.55 -17.48
CA VAL A 171 -7.29 -17.72 -16.62
C VAL A 171 -7.15 -17.35 -15.15
N SER A 172 -6.06 -16.71 -14.78
CA SER A 172 -5.80 -16.27 -13.39
C SER A 172 -6.32 -14.87 -13.08
N GLY A 173 -6.48 -14.02 -14.07
CA GLY A 173 -6.85 -12.62 -13.91
C GLY A 173 -5.71 -11.70 -13.45
N VAL A 174 -4.50 -12.22 -13.29
CA VAL A 174 -3.32 -11.47 -12.82
C VAL A 174 -2.21 -11.50 -13.87
N TRP A 175 -1.11 -10.77 -13.62
CA TRP A 175 0.12 -10.83 -14.44
C TRP A 175 1.14 -11.73 -13.77
N GLY A 176 1.99 -12.38 -14.58
CA GLY A 176 3.07 -13.26 -14.12
C GLY A 176 2.65 -14.72 -14.02
N GLU A 177 3.62 -15.56 -13.70
CA GLU A 177 3.48 -17.02 -13.67
C GLU A 177 3.73 -17.56 -12.25
N PRO A 178 3.03 -18.65 -11.85
CA PRO A 178 3.29 -19.29 -10.57
C PRO A 178 4.68 -19.93 -10.55
N ALA A 179 5.45 -19.72 -9.47
CA ALA A 179 6.73 -20.36 -9.28
C ALA A 179 6.59 -21.68 -8.51
N PRO A 180 7.47 -22.70 -8.76
CA PRO A 180 7.37 -24.01 -8.12
C PRO A 180 7.44 -23.97 -6.59
N ASP A 181 8.23 -23.05 -6.03
CA ASP A 181 8.51 -22.89 -4.60
C ASP A 181 7.56 -21.92 -3.89
N THR A 182 7.08 -20.88 -4.58
CA THR A 182 6.25 -19.81 -4.00
C THR A 182 4.80 -19.81 -4.53
N GLY A 183 4.49 -20.62 -5.55
CA GLY A 183 3.15 -20.66 -6.13
C GLY A 183 2.74 -19.30 -6.69
N MET A 184 1.56 -18.82 -6.28
CA MET A 184 0.99 -17.54 -6.73
C MET A 184 1.45 -16.31 -5.91
N LEU A 185 2.41 -16.45 -4.99
CA LEU A 185 2.83 -15.34 -4.12
C LEU A 185 3.25 -14.11 -4.94
N LEU A 186 4.24 -14.25 -5.82
CA LEU A 186 4.75 -13.11 -6.60
C LEU A 186 3.72 -12.54 -7.59
N PRO A 187 2.93 -13.37 -8.33
CA PRO A 187 1.84 -12.87 -9.16
C PRO A 187 0.77 -12.08 -8.39
N VAL A 188 0.32 -12.56 -7.23
CA VAL A 188 -0.70 -11.86 -6.42
C VAL A 188 -0.13 -10.57 -5.83
N ASN A 189 1.09 -10.60 -5.29
CA ASN A 189 1.75 -9.42 -4.76
C ASN A 189 2.03 -8.38 -5.87
N GLY A 190 2.43 -8.84 -7.07
CA GLY A 190 2.61 -7.98 -8.25
C GLY A 190 1.30 -7.38 -8.73
N PHE A 191 0.21 -8.14 -8.70
CA PHE A 191 -1.12 -7.64 -9.05
C PHE A 191 -1.57 -6.50 -8.12
N TYR A 192 -1.41 -6.67 -6.80
CA TYR A 192 -1.68 -5.58 -5.85
C TYR A 192 -0.89 -4.32 -6.22
N ARG A 193 0.44 -4.45 -6.39
CA ARG A 193 1.31 -3.33 -6.73
C ARG A 193 0.85 -2.63 -8.01
N ALA A 194 0.74 -3.38 -9.11
CA ALA A 194 0.34 -2.82 -10.39
C ALA A 194 -1.02 -2.13 -10.36
N THR A 195 -2.02 -2.72 -9.66
CA THR A 195 -3.37 -2.18 -9.62
C THR A 195 -3.54 -1.01 -8.66
N ARG A 196 -2.74 -0.93 -7.58
CA ARG A 196 -2.77 0.18 -6.63
C ARG A 196 -2.50 1.51 -7.33
N GLY A 197 -1.38 1.62 -8.04
CA GLY A 197 -0.97 2.85 -8.72
C GLY A 197 -1.71 3.13 -10.03
N THR A 198 -2.48 2.18 -10.53
CA THR A 198 -3.19 2.30 -11.82
C THR A 198 -4.71 2.21 -11.64
N PHE A 199 -5.29 1.03 -11.77
CA PHE A 199 -6.75 0.84 -11.80
C PHE A 199 -7.46 1.44 -10.60
N ALA A 200 -6.95 1.25 -9.39
CA ALA A 200 -7.53 1.79 -8.17
C ALA A 200 -7.49 3.32 -8.15
N GLN A 201 -6.34 3.93 -8.45
CA GLN A 201 -6.15 5.38 -8.43
C GLN A 201 -6.96 6.11 -9.51
N PHE A 202 -7.19 5.47 -10.65
CA PHE A 202 -7.87 6.08 -11.79
C PHE A 202 -9.35 5.68 -11.88
N GLY A 203 -9.84 4.83 -10.98
CA GLY A 203 -11.23 4.34 -10.98
C GLY A 203 -11.55 3.50 -12.22
N VAL A 204 -10.55 2.84 -12.80
CA VAL A 204 -10.72 1.96 -13.98
C VAL A 204 -10.95 0.53 -13.49
N PRO A 205 -11.98 -0.17 -14.00
CA PRO A 205 -12.20 -1.58 -13.65
C PRO A 205 -11.02 -2.46 -14.08
N VAL A 206 -10.60 -3.39 -13.23
CA VAL A 206 -9.58 -4.38 -13.58
C VAL A 206 -10.16 -5.40 -14.57
N PRO A 207 -9.34 -5.95 -15.49
CA PRO A 207 -9.76 -7.05 -16.35
C PRO A 207 -9.98 -8.33 -15.53
N HIS A 208 -10.91 -9.19 -16.00
CA HIS A 208 -11.20 -10.50 -15.40
C HIS A 208 -11.41 -10.52 -13.88
N PRO A 209 -12.21 -9.60 -13.28
CA PRO A 209 -12.25 -9.42 -11.83
C PRO A 209 -12.72 -10.65 -11.07
N GLU A 210 -13.58 -11.52 -11.66
CA GLU A 210 -13.99 -12.77 -11.02
C GLU A 210 -12.83 -13.79 -10.94
N ARG A 211 -11.94 -13.81 -11.95
CA ARG A 211 -10.73 -14.65 -11.93
C ARG A 211 -9.73 -14.17 -10.90
N VAL A 212 -9.59 -12.86 -10.75
CA VAL A 212 -8.79 -12.27 -9.66
C VAL A 212 -9.28 -12.77 -8.32
N ILE A 213 -10.59 -12.73 -8.06
CA ILE A 213 -11.16 -13.23 -6.79
C ILE A 213 -10.85 -14.71 -6.59
N ASP A 214 -11.03 -15.55 -7.62
CA ASP A 214 -10.74 -16.99 -7.53
C ASP A 214 -9.26 -17.26 -7.20
N THR A 215 -8.36 -16.55 -7.89
CA THR A 215 -6.91 -16.68 -7.70
C THR A 215 -6.48 -16.22 -6.31
N VAL A 216 -6.95 -15.06 -5.87
CA VAL A 216 -6.57 -14.47 -4.59
C VAL A 216 -7.12 -15.30 -3.41
N LEU A 217 -8.36 -15.78 -3.49
CA LEU A 217 -8.93 -16.68 -2.47
C LEU A 217 -8.17 -18.01 -2.40
N ALA A 218 -7.78 -18.58 -3.54
CA ALA A 218 -6.97 -19.81 -3.57
C ALA A 218 -5.58 -19.57 -2.95
N HIS A 219 -4.94 -18.45 -3.27
CA HIS A 219 -3.64 -18.06 -2.71
C HIS A 219 -3.71 -17.82 -1.19
N ALA A 220 -4.76 -17.16 -0.69
CA ALA A 220 -4.97 -16.93 0.74
C ALA A 220 -5.14 -18.22 1.55
N GLY A 221 -5.44 -19.35 0.91
CA GLY A 221 -5.45 -20.68 1.52
C GLY A 221 -4.07 -21.34 1.65
N ASP A 222 -2.99 -20.71 1.18
CA ASP A 222 -1.64 -21.26 1.25
C ASP A 222 -1.02 -21.03 2.63
N GLU A 223 -1.00 -22.07 3.46
CA GLU A 223 -0.48 -22.01 4.84
C GLU A 223 1.00 -21.59 4.94
N ARG A 224 1.77 -21.72 3.85
CA ARG A 224 3.18 -21.25 3.84
C ARG A 224 3.28 -19.76 4.11
N PHE A 225 2.25 -18.97 3.77
CA PHE A 225 2.22 -17.51 3.86
C PHE A 225 1.10 -16.99 4.77
N PHE A 226 0.02 -17.75 4.94
CA PHE A 226 -1.19 -17.32 5.63
C PHE A 226 -1.52 -18.09 6.91
N ALA A 227 -0.68 -19.03 7.35
CA ALA A 227 -0.77 -19.52 8.73
C ALA A 227 -0.62 -18.33 9.70
N PRO A 228 -1.34 -18.29 10.84
CA PRO A 228 -1.39 -17.12 11.72
C PRO A 228 -0.02 -16.58 12.16
N ASP A 229 0.95 -17.47 12.33
CA ASP A 229 2.34 -17.15 12.70
C ASP A 229 3.22 -16.71 11.50
N ARG A 230 2.66 -16.64 10.29
CA ARG A 230 3.39 -16.28 9.05
C ARG A 230 2.84 -15.06 8.33
N ARG A 231 1.69 -14.57 8.75
CA ARG A 231 1.03 -13.41 8.15
C ARG A 231 1.86 -12.14 8.41
N ASN A 232 2.37 -11.53 7.38
CA ASN A 232 3.00 -10.22 7.42
C ASN A 232 2.15 -9.17 6.69
N ALA A 233 2.49 -7.89 6.85
CA ALA A 233 1.73 -6.78 6.28
C ALA A 233 1.64 -6.86 4.75
N CYS A 234 2.73 -7.19 4.04
CA CYS A 234 2.68 -7.32 2.58
C CYS A 234 1.68 -8.39 2.15
N ASN A 235 1.85 -9.64 2.64
CA ASN A 235 1.02 -10.75 2.18
C ASN A 235 -0.48 -10.49 2.43
N VAL A 236 -0.83 -9.93 3.59
CA VAL A 236 -2.23 -9.65 3.92
C VAL A 236 -2.78 -8.47 3.10
N LEU A 237 -2.01 -7.40 2.90
CA LEU A 237 -2.40 -6.27 2.07
C LEU A 237 -2.61 -6.68 0.62
N ASP A 238 -1.70 -7.52 0.11
CA ASP A 238 -1.70 -7.99 -1.28
C ASP A 238 -2.86 -8.99 -1.57
N VAL A 239 -3.55 -9.46 -0.55
CA VAL A 239 -4.83 -10.19 -0.63
C VAL A 239 -6.03 -9.27 -0.39
N ALA A 240 -5.97 -8.45 0.67
CA ALA A 240 -7.10 -7.61 1.07
C ALA A 240 -7.48 -6.58 -0.01
N HIS A 241 -6.49 -5.87 -0.57
CA HIS A 241 -6.73 -4.84 -1.58
C HIS A 241 -7.29 -5.39 -2.90
N PRO A 242 -6.77 -6.46 -3.54
CA PRO A 242 -7.39 -7.03 -4.74
C PRO A 242 -8.83 -7.49 -4.53
N LEU A 243 -9.15 -8.13 -3.41
CA LEU A 243 -10.51 -8.52 -3.07
C LEU A 243 -11.41 -7.29 -2.89
N TRP A 244 -10.92 -6.25 -2.23
CA TRP A 244 -11.62 -4.99 -2.09
C TRP A 244 -11.84 -4.30 -3.43
N LEU A 245 -10.85 -4.26 -4.31
CA LEU A 245 -10.93 -3.63 -5.62
C LEU A 245 -11.96 -4.31 -6.52
N THR A 246 -12.13 -5.62 -6.39
CA THR A 246 -13.02 -6.44 -7.23
C THR A 246 -14.38 -6.76 -6.59
N ARG A 247 -14.64 -6.31 -5.35
CA ARG A 247 -15.83 -6.66 -4.55
C ARG A 247 -17.17 -6.35 -5.22
N SER A 248 -17.21 -5.34 -6.09
CA SER A 248 -18.44 -4.92 -6.78
C SER A 248 -19.00 -5.94 -7.76
N THR A 249 -18.23 -6.98 -8.12
CA THR A 249 -18.71 -8.06 -9.00
C THR A 249 -19.76 -8.94 -8.34
N GLY A 250 -19.76 -9.03 -7.02
CA GLY A 250 -20.61 -9.95 -6.26
C GLY A 250 -20.17 -11.42 -6.35
N HIS A 251 -19.06 -11.74 -7.05
CA HIS A 251 -18.56 -13.10 -7.18
C HIS A 251 -17.98 -13.58 -5.83
N ARG A 252 -18.39 -14.78 -5.40
CA ARG A 252 -17.96 -15.44 -4.15
C ARG A 252 -18.00 -14.55 -2.90
N THR A 253 -18.96 -13.63 -2.83
CA THR A 253 -19.06 -12.63 -1.74
C THR A 253 -19.01 -13.26 -0.35
N THR A 254 -19.68 -14.41 -0.15
CA THR A 254 -19.68 -15.09 1.14
C THR A 254 -18.26 -15.50 1.58
N GLU A 255 -17.46 -16.00 0.66
CA GLU A 255 -16.08 -16.44 0.95
C GLU A 255 -15.15 -15.24 1.15
N VAL A 256 -15.30 -14.20 0.32
CA VAL A 256 -14.57 -12.94 0.47
C VAL A 256 -14.83 -12.30 1.84
N VAL A 257 -16.10 -12.20 2.25
CA VAL A 257 -16.48 -11.66 3.56
C VAL A 257 -15.95 -12.53 4.69
N ALA A 258 -16.04 -13.86 4.58
CA ALA A 258 -15.54 -14.77 5.60
C ALA A 258 -14.02 -14.64 5.81
N LEU A 259 -13.25 -14.61 4.72
CA LEU A 259 -11.80 -14.37 4.77
C LEU A 259 -11.48 -12.97 5.32
N GLY A 260 -12.20 -11.94 4.86
CA GLY A 260 -12.04 -10.57 5.36
C GLY A 260 -12.24 -10.49 6.87
N ARG A 261 -13.25 -11.15 7.42
CA ARG A 261 -13.52 -11.20 8.86
C ARG A 261 -12.46 -11.97 9.64
N ASP A 262 -11.94 -13.08 9.10
CA ASP A 262 -10.86 -13.85 9.75
C ASP A 262 -9.57 -13.02 9.83
N LEU A 263 -9.14 -12.45 8.71
CA LEU A 263 -7.95 -11.61 8.65
C LEU A 263 -8.10 -10.33 9.49
N LEU A 264 -9.30 -9.73 9.52
CA LEU A 264 -9.59 -8.57 10.36
C LEU A 264 -9.44 -8.91 11.85
N ALA A 265 -10.05 -10.02 12.29
CA ALA A 265 -9.95 -10.44 13.70
C ALA A 265 -8.50 -10.64 14.13
N ASP A 266 -7.65 -11.22 13.27
CA ASP A 266 -6.22 -11.35 13.50
C ASP A 266 -5.52 -9.97 13.54
N ALA A 267 -5.76 -9.10 12.55
CA ALA A 267 -5.14 -7.78 12.43
C ALA A 267 -5.38 -6.91 13.68
N LEU A 268 -6.60 -6.93 14.22
CA LEU A 268 -6.96 -6.16 15.42
C LEU A 268 -6.16 -6.57 16.68
N THR A 269 -5.58 -7.77 16.72
CA THR A 269 -4.77 -8.24 17.86
C THR A 269 -3.30 -7.79 17.80
N ARG A 270 -2.87 -7.19 16.69
CA ARG A 270 -1.44 -6.89 16.44
C ARG A 270 -0.94 -5.58 17.04
N TRP A 271 -1.83 -4.74 17.54
CA TRP A 271 -1.43 -3.49 18.17
C TRP A 271 -0.67 -3.75 19.48
N VAL A 272 0.58 -3.30 19.50
CA VAL A 272 1.42 -3.31 20.71
C VAL A 272 1.25 -1.96 21.42
N PRO A 273 0.78 -1.93 22.69
CA PRO A 273 0.51 -0.70 23.41
C PRO A 273 1.69 0.28 23.36
N LEU A 274 1.42 1.53 22.99
CA LEU A 274 2.37 2.64 22.87
C LEU A 274 3.50 2.43 21.87
N ALA A 275 3.46 1.37 21.06
CA ALA A 275 4.52 1.04 20.11
C ALA A 275 4.02 0.92 18.64
N GLY A 276 2.71 0.75 18.43
CA GLY A 276 2.16 0.52 17.10
C GLY A 276 2.19 -0.95 16.70
N ILE A 277 2.38 -1.24 15.42
CA ILE A 277 2.31 -2.60 14.88
C ILE A 277 3.62 -2.96 14.18
N SER A 278 4.06 -4.22 14.32
CA SER A 278 5.20 -4.77 13.58
C SER A 278 4.81 -5.13 12.15
N PHE A 279 5.76 -5.08 11.23
CA PHE A 279 5.55 -5.48 9.83
C PHE A 279 5.18 -6.97 9.72
N GLY A 280 5.94 -7.81 10.39
CA GLY A 280 5.72 -9.26 10.47
C GLY A 280 5.73 -9.75 11.92
N PRO A 281 5.44 -11.05 12.14
CA PRO A 281 5.31 -11.61 13.48
C PRO A 281 6.61 -11.60 14.29
N ASP A 282 7.76 -11.65 13.62
CA ASP A 282 9.09 -11.68 14.25
C ASP A 282 9.76 -10.28 14.29
N ASP A 283 9.08 -9.25 13.77
CA ASP A 283 9.62 -7.89 13.71
C ASP A 283 9.26 -7.08 14.95
N GLU A 284 10.02 -6.03 15.22
CA GLU A 284 9.66 -5.02 16.21
C GLU A 284 8.63 -4.03 15.63
N PRO A 285 7.72 -3.48 16.46
CA PRO A 285 6.79 -2.44 16.03
C PRO A 285 7.50 -1.19 15.50
N GLY A 286 7.02 -0.69 14.36
CA GLY A 286 7.57 0.48 13.68
C GLY A 286 6.52 1.25 12.88
N LEU A 287 6.91 2.37 12.29
CA LEU A 287 6.00 3.22 11.50
C LEU A 287 5.52 2.48 10.26
N GLN A 288 6.41 1.77 9.55
CA GLN A 288 6.04 1.03 8.34
C GLN A 288 4.99 -0.05 8.62
N GLY A 289 5.21 -0.85 9.68
CA GLY A 289 4.22 -1.87 10.08
C GLY A 289 2.90 -1.22 10.48
N THR A 290 2.95 -0.14 11.25
CA THR A 290 1.76 0.57 11.73
C THR A 290 0.95 1.15 10.57
N GLU A 291 1.58 1.89 9.64
CA GLU A 291 0.91 2.46 8.46
C GLU A 291 0.22 1.37 7.64
N MET A 292 0.97 0.32 7.28
CA MET A 292 0.43 -0.76 6.45
C MET A 292 -0.74 -1.50 7.11
N TRP A 293 -0.63 -1.83 8.41
CA TRP A 293 -1.71 -2.52 9.12
C TRP A 293 -2.94 -1.64 9.34
N LEU A 294 -2.81 -0.33 9.49
CA LEU A 294 -3.96 0.58 9.52
C LEU A 294 -4.72 0.55 8.19
N ALA A 295 -4.02 0.59 7.05
CA ALA A 295 -4.62 0.43 5.73
C ALA A 295 -5.29 -0.94 5.56
N ILE A 296 -4.63 -2.03 5.98
CA ILE A 296 -5.17 -3.39 5.95
C ILE A 296 -6.47 -3.48 6.76
N VAL A 297 -6.47 -2.96 7.98
CA VAL A 297 -7.67 -2.97 8.84
C VAL A 297 -8.82 -2.25 8.15
N TRP A 298 -8.56 -1.13 7.48
CA TRP A 298 -9.61 -0.42 6.75
C TRP A 298 -10.17 -1.26 5.59
N TYR A 299 -9.33 -1.85 4.72
CA TYR A 299 -9.78 -2.69 3.61
C TYR A 299 -10.58 -3.90 4.10
N LEU A 300 -10.09 -4.58 5.14
CA LEU A 300 -10.76 -5.75 5.71
C LEU A 300 -12.07 -5.39 6.41
N ALA A 301 -12.13 -4.25 7.10
CA ALA A 301 -13.34 -3.75 7.71
C ALA A 301 -14.40 -3.38 6.65
N ASP A 302 -14.01 -2.76 5.53
CA ASP A 302 -14.93 -2.47 4.42
C ASP A 302 -15.46 -3.76 3.76
N LEU A 303 -14.61 -4.74 3.51
CA LEU A 303 -15.00 -6.07 3.03
C LEU A 303 -15.99 -6.78 3.98
N ALA A 304 -15.81 -6.60 5.28
CA ALA A 304 -16.67 -7.18 6.32
C ALA A 304 -17.96 -6.36 6.58
N GLY A 305 -18.13 -5.20 5.94
CA GLY A 305 -19.22 -4.27 6.20
C GLY A 305 -19.16 -3.58 7.57
N LEU A 306 -17.96 -3.32 8.08
CA LEU A 306 -17.65 -2.78 9.40
C LEU A 306 -16.83 -1.48 9.37
N ALA A 307 -16.52 -0.92 8.19
CA ALA A 307 -15.66 0.26 8.05
C ALA A 307 -16.18 1.48 8.81
N ASP A 308 -17.51 1.62 8.93
CA ASP A 308 -18.15 2.70 9.71
C ASP A 308 -17.88 2.64 11.22
N ALA A 309 -17.30 1.55 11.72
CA ALA A 309 -16.88 1.43 13.12
C ALA A 309 -15.43 1.90 13.37
N LEU A 310 -14.65 2.15 12.31
CA LEU A 310 -13.27 2.65 12.44
C LEU A 310 -13.21 4.14 12.79
N ASP A 311 -14.11 4.92 12.21
CA ASP A 311 -14.17 6.37 12.42
C ASP A 311 -12.82 7.09 12.12
N TYR A 312 -12.05 6.57 11.11
CA TYR A 312 -10.87 7.22 10.52
C TYR A 312 -10.77 6.92 9.03
#